data_63333df01f965a8e4ba48bafaad35df0
#
_entry.id   63333df01f965a8e4ba48bafaad35df0
#
_cell.length_a   1.000
_cell.length_b   1.000
_cell.length_c   1.000
_cell.angle_alpha   90.00
_cell.angle_beta   90.00
_cell.angle_gamma   90.00
#
_symmetry.space_group_name_H-M   'P 1'
#
loop_
_entity.id
_entity.type
_entity.pdbx_description
1 polymer ?
#
loop_
_entity_poly.entity_id
_entity_poly.type
_entity_poly.pdbx_seq_one_letter_code
_entity_poly.pdbx_strand_id
1 'polypeptide(L)'
;MAKSSGQKLKLLYLIKMLRENTDENHPMSTPDIIKYLENQGIHAERKSIYNDMECLADFGYDVVQVQSRLGGGYYLGSREFELPELKLLVDAV
;
A
#
# COMPACT_ATOMS: atom_id res chain seq x y z
N MET A 1 -11.89 16.53 12.21
CA MET A 1 -12.64 15.94 11.10
C MET A 1 -11.75 15.61 9.93
N ALA A 2 -11.23 16.62 9.29
CA ALA A 2 -10.38 16.43 8.12
C ALA A 2 -9.15 15.57 8.41
N LYS A 3 -8.56 15.75 9.57
CA LYS A 3 -7.36 15.02 9.94
C LYS A 3 -7.64 13.52 10.06
N SER A 4 -8.75 13.21 10.68
CA SER A 4 -9.15 11.83 10.89
C SER A 4 -9.42 11.15 9.55
N SER A 5 -10.11 11.87 8.66
CA SER A 5 -10.41 11.34 7.33
C SER A 5 -9.15 11.09 6.54
N GLY A 6 -8.16 11.98 6.66
CA GLY A 6 -6.89 11.81 5.95
C GLY A 6 -6.17 10.55 6.37
N GLN A 7 -6.14 10.28 7.67
CA GLN A 7 -5.46 9.10 8.16
C GLN A 7 -6.17 7.81 7.74
N LYS A 8 -7.48 7.83 7.72
CA LYS A 8 -8.25 6.67 7.27
C LYS A 8 -8.08 6.42 5.79
N LEU A 9 -8.06 7.48 5.00
CA LEU A 9 -7.91 7.37 3.56
C LEU A 9 -6.50 6.98 3.15
N LYS A 10 -5.54 7.17 4.03
CA LYS A 10 -4.14 6.90 3.73
C LYS A 10 -3.92 5.49 3.22
N LEU A 11 -4.46 4.50 3.92
CA LEU A 11 -4.30 3.10 3.52
C LEU A 11 -4.96 2.83 2.17
N LEU A 12 -6.10 3.44 1.93
CA LEU A 12 -6.81 3.25 0.68
C LEU A 12 -6.02 3.84 -0.48
N TYR A 13 -5.41 5.01 -0.28
CA TYR A 13 -4.57 5.61 -1.30
C TYR A 13 -3.32 4.79 -1.55
N LEU A 14 -2.76 4.19 -0.48
CA LEU A 14 -1.58 3.34 -0.65
C LEU A 14 -1.90 2.12 -1.50
N ILE A 15 -3.05 1.49 -1.26
CA ILE A 15 -3.48 0.36 -2.06
C ILE A 15 -3.68 0.78 -3.52
N LYS A 16 -4.34 1.90 -3.72
CA LYS A 16 -4.58 2.40 -5.07
C LYS A 16 -3.27 2.68 -5.79
N MET A 17 -2.34 3.33 -5.10
CA MET A 17 -1.03 3.63 -5.65
C MET A 17 -0.27 2.36 -6.02
N LEU A 18 -0.25 1.40 -5.12
CA LEU A 18 0.45 0.15 -5.38
C LEU A 18 -0.14 -0.57 -6.59
N ARG A 19 -1.45 -0.57 -6.69
CA ARG A 19 -2.13 -1.25 -7.78
C ARG A 19 -1.92 -0.56 -9.12
N GLU A 20 -1.94 0.75 -9.13
CA GLU A 20 -1.88 1.51 -10.38
C GLU A 20 -0.49 1.90 -10.80
N ASN A 21 0.41 2.10 -9.85
CA ASN A 21 1.72 2.69 -10.14
C ASN A 21 2.91 1.79 -9.92
N THR A 22 2.70 0.57 -9.44
CA THR A 22 3.83 -0.32 -9.19
C THR A 22 3.65 -1.68 -9.84
N ASP A 23 4.76 -2.35 -10.06
CA ASP A 23 4.79 -3.74 -10.47
C ASP A 23 6.19 -4.28 -10.16
N GLU A 24 6.43 -5.53 -10.52
CA GLU A 24 7.69 -6.20 -10.23
C GLU A 24 8.91 -5.43 -10.77
N ASN A 25 8.72 -4.77 -11.89
CA ASN A 25 9.80 -4.04 -12.55
C ASN A 25 9.83 -2.57 -12.18
N HIS A 26 8.82 -2.09 -11.47
CA HIS A 26 8.69 -0.68 -11.13
C HIS A 26 8.25 -0.51 -9.68
N PRO A 27 9.13 -0.84 -8.73
CA PRO A 27 8.81 -0.58 -7.32
C PRO A 27 8.86 0.92 -7.05
N MET A 28 8.12 1.35 -6.06
CA MET A 28 8.05 2.75 -5.69
C MET A 28 8.80 2.98 -4.40
N SER A 29 9.72 3.93 -4.40
CA SER A 29 10.52 4.23 -3.22
C SER A 29 9.69 4.91 -2.15
N THR A 30 10.17 4.82 -0.90
CA THR A 30 9.47 5.46 0.22
C THR A 30 9.33 6.97 0.01
N PRO A 31 10.39 7.69 -0.42
CA PRO A 31 10.21 9.12 -0.69
C PRO A 31 9.15 9.41 -1.74
N ASP A 32 9.07 8.58 -2.77
CA ASP A 32 8.05 8.77 -3.81
C ASP A 32 6.65 8.49 -3.28
N ILE A 33 6.53 7.51 -2.39
CA ILE A 33 5.26 7.20 -1.75
C ILE A 33 4.79 8.39 -0.91
N ILE A 34 5.71 8.96 -0.15
CA ILE A 34 5.41 10.14 0.67
C ILE A 34 4.93 11.28 -0.21
N LYS A 35 5.62 11.49 -1.32
CA LYS A 35 5.26 12.55 -2.25
C LYS A 35 3.88 12.30 -2.85
N TYR A 36 3.60 11.06 -3.20
CA TYR A 36 2.29 10.71 -3.73
C TYR A 36 1.19 11.05 -2.73
N LEU A 37 1.39 10.69 -1.47
CA LEU A 37 0.40 10.98 -0.44
C LEU A 37 0.25 12.47 -0.21
N GLU A 38 1.35 13.22 -0.24
CA GLU A 38 1.29 14.67 -0.08
C GLU A 38 0.47 15.31 -1.18
N ASN A 39 0.57 14.77 -2.39
CA ASN A 39 -0.24 15.26 -3.51
C ASN A 39 -1.72 15.03 -3.28
N GLN A 40 -2.05 14.07 -2.42
CA GLN A 40 -3.43 13.79 -2.04
C GLN A 40 -3.84 14.55 -0.78
N GLY A 41 -2.97 15.40 -0.27
CA GLY A 41 -3.25 16.14 0.93
C GLY A 41 -3.04 15.35 2.22
N ILE A 42 -2.28 14.27 2.15
CA ILE A 42 -2.04 13.40 3.29
C ILE A 42 -0.57 13.45 3.66
N HIS A 43 -0.29 13.92 4.86
CA HIS A 43 1.08 13.96 5.36
C HIS A 43 1.47 12.58 5.89
N ALA A 44 2.66 12.12 5.54
CA ALA A 44 3.15 10.83 6.00
C ALA A 44 4.65 10.89 6.22
N GLU A 45 5.11 10.10 7.17
CA GLU A 45 6.53 9.99 7.46
C GLU A 45 7.02 8.59 7.15
N ARG A 46 8.32 8.45 6.95
CA ARG A 46 8.92 7.20 6.54
C ARG A 46 8.53 6.02 7.43
N LYS A 47 8.64 6.20 8.73
CA LYS A 47 8.30 5.14 9.67
C LYS A 47 6.83 4.73 9.55
N SER A 48 5.99 5.71 9.35
CA SER A 48 4.56 5.47 9.19
C SER A 48 4.28 4.64 7.94
N ILE A 49 5.02 4.90 6.88
CA ILE A 49 4.86 4.13 5.64
C ILE A 49 5.24 2.66 5.87
N TYR A 50 6.34 2.42 6.58
CA TYR A 50 6.74 1.04 6.86
C TYR A 50 5.65 0.30 7.62
N ASN A 51 5.09 0.94 8.63
CA ASN A 51 4.01 0.34 9.42
C ASN A 51 2.77 0.09 8.57
N ASP A 52 2.44 1.02 7.70
CA ASP A 52 1.27 0.89 6.84
C ASP A 52 1.44 -0.26 5.85
N MET A 53 2.62 -0.40 5.28
CA MET A 53 2.88 -1.49 4.34
C MET A 53 2.80 -2.84 5.03
N GLU A 54 3.30 -2.91 6.25
CA GLU A 54 3.20 -4.14 7.04
C GLU A 54 1.74 -4.46 7.33
N CYS A 55 0.96 -3.44 7.64
CA CYS A 55 -0.46 -3.60 7.91
C CYS A 55 -1.20 -4.14 6.68
N LEU A 56 -0.88 -3.61 5.51
CA LEU A 56 -1.49 -4.07 4.28
C LEU A 56 -1.12 -5.52 3.98
N ALA A 57 0.13 -5.87 4.23
CA ALA A 57 0.59 -7.25 4.02
C ALA A 57 -0.13 -8.19 4.98
N ASP A 58 -0.29 -7.78 6.23
CA ASP A 58 -0.99 -8.59 7.23
C ASP A 58 -2.45 -8.79 6.86
N PHE A 59 -3.04 -7.79 6.24
CA PHE A 59 -4.43 -7.87 5.83
C PHE A 59 -4.64 -8.84 4.67
N GLY A 60 -3.61 -9.05 3.85
CA GLY A 60 -3.70 -10.01 2.77
C GLY A 60 -3.21 -9.52 1.42
N TYR A 61 -2.77 -8.28 1.32
CA TYR A 61 -2.21 -7.79 0.06
C TYR A 61 -0.79 -8.30 -0.12
N ASP A 62 -0.44 -8.60 -1.35
CA ASP A 62 0.90 -9.09 -1.67
C ASP A 62 1.87 -7.93 -1.84
N VAL A 63 2.17 -7.27 -0.73
CA VAL A 63 3.10 -6.14 -0.71
C VAL A 63 4.52 -6.68 -0.61
N VAL A 64 5.31 -6.39 -1.62
CA VAL A 64 6.69 -6.86 -1.68
C VAL A 64 7.64 -5.69 -1.46
N GLN A 65 8.56 -5.86 -0.53
CA GLN A 65 9.57 -4.86 -0.25
C GLN A 65 10.86 -5.24 -0.97
N VAL A 66 11.42 -4.29 -1.70
CA VAL A 66 12.65 -4.50 -2.46
C VAL A 66 13.76 -3.66 -1.84
N GLN A 67 14.96 -4.22 -1.81
CA GLN A 67 16.13 -3.51 -1.31
C GLN A 67 17.18 -3.46 -2.39
N SER A 68 17.84 -2.32 -2.52
CA SER A 68 18.90 -2.17 -3.50
C SER A 68 19.87 -1.12 -3.00
N ARG A 69 21.01 -1.01 -3.70
CA ARG A 69 22.02 -0.01 -3.35
C ARG A 69 21.50 1.40 -3.53
N LEU A 70 20.60 1.57 -4.48
CA LEU A 70 20.05 2.88 -4.80
C LEU A 70 18.82 3.20 -3.96
N GLY A 71 18.53 2.37 -2.97
CA GLY A 71 17.37 2.53 -2.14
C GLY A 71 16.42 1.39 -2.34
N GLY A 72 15.39 1.33 -1.52
CA GLY A 72 14.41 0.28 -1.62
C GLY A 72 13.10 0.82 -2.12
N GLY A 73 12.12 -0.06 -2.17
CA GLY A 73 10.79 0.34 -2.58
C GLY A 73 9.79 -0.76 -2.33
N TYR A 74 8.58 -0.51 -2.74
CA TYR A 74 7.48 -1.46 -2.58
C TYR A 74 6.75 -1.62 -3.90
N TYR A 75 6.22 -2.82 -4.12
CA TYR A 75 5.32 -3.04 -5.24
C TYR A 75 4.29 -4.10 -4.85
N LEU A 76 3.23 -4.16 -5.63
CA LEU A 76 2.19 -5.16 -5.42
C LEU A 76 2.49 -6.34 -6.32
N GLY A 77 2.80 -7.49 -5.72
CA GLY A 77 3.18 -8.67 -6.46
C GLY A 77 2.02 -9.32 -7.16
N SER A 78 0.97 -9.60 -6.41
CA SER A 78 -0.23 -10.21 -6.97
C SER A 78 -1.33 -9.18 -7.10
N ARG A 79 -1.93 -9.10 -8.27
CA ARG A 79 -3.04 -8.19 -8.51
C ARG A 79 -4.35 -8.74 -7.97
N GLU A 80 -4.38 -10.03 -7.76
CA GLU A 80 -5.58 -10.67 -7.26
C GLU A 80 -5.57 -10.65 -5.74
N PHE A 81 -6.64 -10.16 -5.18
CA PHE A 81 -6.79 -10.09 -3.75
C PHE A 81 -7.52 -11.35 -3.29
N GLU A 82 -6.75 -12.32 -2.82
CA GLU A 82 -7.30 -13.60 -2.43
C GLU A 82 -7.31 -13.75 -0.93
N LEU A 83 -8.47 -13.52 -0.34
CA LEU A 83 -8.68 -13.77 1.07
C LEU A 83 -9.67 -14.93 1.21
N PRO A 84 -9.27 -16.00 1.87
CA PRO A 84 -10.18 -17.15 2.04
C PRO A 84 -11.51 -16.76 2.65
N GLU A 85 -11.50 -15.81 3.58
CA GLU A 85 -12.74 -15.36 4.21
C GLU A 85 -13.69 -14.73 3.22
N LEU A 86 -13.16 -13.93 2.31
CA LEU A 86 -13.99 -13.31 1.29
C LEU A 86 -14.60 -14.34 0.37
N LYS A 87 -13.82 -15.35 0.05
CA LYS A 87 -14.28 -16.43 -0.80
C LYS A 87 -15.43 -17.18 -0.15
N LEU A 88 -15.28 -17.44 1.15
CA LEU A 88 -16.32 -18.13 1.91
C LEU A 88 -17.61 -17.32 1.96
N LEU A 89 -17.48 -16.03 2.13
CA LEU A 89 -18.65 -15.16 2.17
C LEU A 89 -19.40 -15.16 0.85
N VAL A 90 -18.66 -15.16 -0.25
CA VAL A 90 -19.28 -15.21 -1.57
C VAL A 90 -19.96 -16.55 -1.79
N ASP A 91 -19.29 -17.62 -1.40
CA ASP A 91 -19.81 -18.97 -1.59
C ASP A 91 -21.05 -19.23 -0.73
N ALA A 92 -21.13 -18.57 0.41
CA ALA A 92 -22.23 -18.75 1.32
C ALA A 92 -23.53 -18.10 0.80
N VAL A 93 -23.38 -17.18 -0.11
CA VAL A 93 -24.53 -16.51 -0.71
C VAL A 93 -25.05 -17.30 -1.88
#